data_3fb93a26e32b35a292c376ced1395dae
#
_entry.id   3fb93a26e32b35a292c376ced1395dae
#
_cell.length_a   1.000
_cell.length_b   1.000
_cell.length_c   1.000
_cell.angle_alpha   90.00
_cell.angle_beta   90.00
_cell.angle_gamma   90.00
#
_symmetry.space_group_name_H-M   'P 1'
#
loop_
_entity.id
_entity.type
_entity.pdbx_description
1 polymer ?
#
loop_
_entity_poly.entity_id
_entity_poly.type
_entity_poly.pdbx_seq_one_letter_code
_entity_poly.pdbx_strand_id
1 'polypeptide(L)'
;MAGRGSRLRPHTLTVPKPLIPIAGKPIVQRLVEDIAKVAGEKIDEIAFIIGDFGEEVEQSLIEIAEKLGAKGSIYTQDEPLGTAHAIKCAENSMQGDVVIAFADTLFRADFVLDKVSDGVIWVKKVEDPSAFGVVKLDDYGFITDFVEKPQTFVSDLAIIGIYYFKSAEKLMDEINFIMNNNIKQGGEYQLTTALENLRQKGA
;
A
#
# COMPACT_ATOMS: atom_id res chain seq x y z
N MET A 1 -2.58 7.43 1.77
CA MET A 1 -3.87 8.14 1.49
C MET A 1 -3.69 9.66 1.24
N ALA A 2 -2.44 10.16 1.13
CA ALA A 2 -2.14 11.60 1.01
C ALA A 2 -2.52 12.26 -0.33
N GLY A 3 -2.93 11.51 -1.32
CA GLY A 3 -3.35 12.05 -2.63
C GLY A 3 -4.64 12.87 -2.56
N ARG A 4 -4.62 14.07 -3.14
CA ARG A 4 -5.76 15.02 -3.14
C ARG A 4 -7.00 14.57 -3.92
N GLY A 5 -7.00 13.40 -4.59
CA GLY A 5 -8.14 12.86 -5.32
C GLY A 5 -8.71 13.79 -6.40
N SER A 6 -7.87 14.62 -7.02
CA SER A 6 -8.29 15.69 -7.95
C SER A 6 -9.15 15.21 -9.14
N ARG A 7 -8.96 13.97 -9.55
CA ARG A 7 -9.72 13.34 -10.65
C ARG A 7 -11.19 13.04 -10.29
N LEU A 8 -11.54 13.05 -9.00
CA LEU A 8 -12.89 12.78 -8.49
C LEU A 8 -13.61 14.05 -8.02
N ARG A 9 -13.13 15.23 -8.39
CA ARG A 9 -13.85 16.48 -8.12
C ARG A 9 -15.20 16.48 -8.85
N PRO A 10 -16.28 17.00 -8.24
CA PRO A 10 -16.31 17.79 -7.00
C PRO A 10 -16.36 16.96 -5.70
N HIS A 11 -16.55 15.63 -5.75
CA HIS A 11 -16.75 14.78 -4.58
C HIS A 11 -15.60 14.83 -3.55
N THR A 12 -14.36 15.09 -4.01
CA THR A 12 -13.17 15.19 -3.17
C THR A 12 -12.81 16.60 -2.73
N LEU A 13 -13.73 17.56 -2.87
CA LEU A 13 -13.53 18.93 -2.38
C LEU A 13 -13.69 19.02 -0.85
N THR A 14 -14.60 18.23 -0.29
CA THR A 14 -14.96 18.25 1.13
C THR A 14 -14.67 16.93 1.84
N VAL A 15 -14.61 15.82 1.10
CA VAL A 15 -14.39 14.49 1.66
C VAL A 15 -13.17 13.86 0.97
N PRO A 16 -12.13 13.41 1.71
CA PRO A 16 -11.02 12.70 1.12
C PRO A 16 -11.47 11.43 0.39
N LYS A 17 -10.83 11.12 -0.75
CA LYS A 17 -11.18 9.95 -1.58
C LYS A 17 -11.42 8.67 -0.78
N PRO A 18 -10.58 8.28 0.20
CA PRO A 18 -10.79 7.06 0.97
C PRO A 18 -12.04 7.05 1.85
N LEU A 19 -12.57 8.21 2.21
CA LEU A 19 -13.80 8.34 3.00
C LEU A 19 -15.06 8.48 2.17
N ILE A 20 -14.95 8.54 0.84
CA ILE A 20 -16.14 8.54 -0.04
C ILE A 20 -16.91 7.24 0.18
N PRO A 21 -18.22 7.30 0.49
CA PRO A 21 -19.00 6.09 0.71
C PRO A 21 -19.31 5.38 -0.63
N ILE A 22 -19.07 4.09 -0.66
CA ILE A 22 -19.54 3.19 -1.72
C ILE A 22 -20.54 2.20 -1.09
N ALA A 23 -21.76 2.20 -1.56
CA ALA A 23 -22.84 1.41 -1.00
C ALA A 23 -22.94 1.54 0.55
N GLY A 24 -22.92 2.79 1.04
CA GLY A 24 -23.13 3.13 2.44
C GLY A 24 -21.92 2.98 3.37
N LYS A 25 -20.75 2.56 2.87
CA LYS A 25 -19.51 2.44 3.67
C LYS A 25 -18.33 3.17 3.00
N PRO A 26 -17.45 3.86 3.74
CA PRO A 26 -16.21 4.43 3.21
C PRO A 26 -15.35 3.39 2.49
N ILE A 27 -14.68 3.82 1.42
CA ILE A 27 -13.74 2.95 0.65
C ILE A 27 -12.71 2.32 1.59
N VAL A 28 -12.08 3.13 2.45
CA VAL A 28 -11.07 2.66 3.39
C VAL A 28 -11.61 1.64 4.39
N GLN A 29 -12.86 1.82 4.86
CA GLN A 29 -13.47 0.86 5.77
C GLN A 29 -13.65 -0.51 5.09
N ARG A 30 -14.12 -0.54 3.85
CA ARG A 30 -14.22 -1.79 3.07
C ARG A 30 -12.87 -2.45 2.89
N LEU A 31 -11.86 -1.65 2.52
CA LEU A 31 -10.51 -2.13 2.31
C LEU A 31 -9.94 -2.82 3.56
N VAL A 32 -10.02 -2.17 4.73
CA VAL A 32 -9.48 -2.76 5.96
C VAL A 32 -10.30 -3.96 6.45
N GLU A 33 -11.63 -3.97 6.25
CA GLU A 33 -12.50 -5.13 6.53
C GLU A 33 -12.11 -6.35 5.65
N ASP A 34 -11.83 -6.13 4.37
CA ASP A 34 -11.43 -7.20 3.45
C ASP A 34 -10.01 -7.69 3.74
N ILE A 35 -9.07 -6.80 4.10
CA ILE A 35 -7.72 -7.18 4.56
C ILE A 35 -7.81 -8.02 5.84
N ALA A 36 -8.62 -7.63 6.82
CA ALA A 36 -8.79 -8.39 8.06
C ALA A 36 -9.30 -9.82 7.82
N LYS A 37 -10.20 -10.00 6.85
CA LYS A 37 -10.67 -11.34 6.44
C LYS A 37 -9.56 -12.18 5.81
N VAL A 38 -8.76 -11.58 4.93
CA VAL A 38 -7.65 -12.27 4.23
C VAL A 38 -6.52 -12.61 5.20
N ALA A 39 -6.22 -11.74 6.15
CA ALA A 39 -5.22 -11.97 7.18
C ALA A 39 -5.58 -13.18 8.06
N GLY A 40 -6.88 -13.42 8.30
CA GLY A 40 -7.37 -14.57 9.05
C GLY A 40 -7.04 -14.56 10.55
N GLU A 41 -6.57 -13.42 11.05
CA GLU A 41 -6.18 -13.21 12.45
C GLU A 41 -6.51 -11.80 12.91
N LYS A 42 -6.35 -11.55 14.22
CA LYS A 42 -6.54 -10.22 14.79
C LYS A 42 -5.47 -9.27 14.28
N ILE A 43 -5.90 -8.10 13.83
CA ILE A 43 -5.02 -6.97 13.51
C ILE A 43 -4.81 -6.17 14.79
N ASP A 44 -3.57 -5.94 15.19
CA ASP A 44 -3.25 -5.19 16.39
C ASP A 44 -3.33 -3.68 16.17
N GLU A 45 -2.86 -3.21 15.02
CA GLU A 45 -2.81 -1.79 14.68
C GLU A 45 -3.14 -1.55 13.20
N ILE A 46 -3.87 -0.47 12.91
CA ILE A 46 -4.09 0.06 11.56
C ILE A 46 -3.50 1.47 11.52
N ALA A 47 -2.38 1.62 10.82
CA ALA A 47 -1.70 2.89 10.59
C ALA A 47 -2.24 3.57 9.32
N PHE A 48 -2.86 4.72 9.48
CA PHE A 48 -3.38 5.52 8.37
C PHE A 48 -2.39 6.63 8.02
N ILE A 49 -1.84 6.59 6.83
CA ILE A 49 -0.94 7.62 6.31
C ILE A 49 -1.77 8.56 5.43
N ILE A 50 -1.95 9.79 5.88
CA ILE A 50 -2.83 10.77 5.26
C ILE A 50 -2.10 12.07 4.96
N GLY A 51 -2.72 12.98 4.19
CA GLY A 51 -2.39 14.40 4.18
C GLY A 51 -3.13 15.12 5.32
N ASP A 52 -2.95 16.42 5.43
CA ASP A 52 -3.75 17.24 6.35
C ASP A 52 -5.21 17.32 5.86
N PHE A 53 -6.09 16.63 6.56
CA PHE A 53 -7.54 16.60 6.29
C PHE A 53 -8.38 17.04 7.49
N GLY A 54 -7.72 17.39 8.61
CA GLY A 54 -8.37 17.83 9.84
C GLY A 54 -8.81 16.71 10.78
N GLU A 55 -9.06 17.08 12.03
CA GLU A 55 -9.34 16.17 13.15
C GLU A 55 -10.57 15.27 12.94
N GLU A 56 -11.62 15.74 12.28
CA GLU A 56 -12.83 14.93 12.02
C GLU A 56 -12.52 13.71 11.14
N VAL A 57 -11.62 13.87 10.16
CA VAL A 57 -11.18 12.78 9.29
C VAL A 57 -10.32 11.79 10.06
N GLU A 58 -9.41 12.29 10.88
CA GLU A 58 -8.54 11.47 11.72
C GLU A 58 -9.37 10.62 12.70
N GLN A 59 -10.32 11.25 13.39
CA GLN A 59 -11.22 10.55 14.30
C GLN A 59 -12.04 9.48 13.60
N SER A 60 -12.56 9.76 12.41
CA SER A 60 -13.32 8.78 11.62
C SER A 60 -12.47 7.56 11.23
N LEU A 61 -11.18 7.75 10.95
CA LEU A 61 -10.26 6.67 10.63
C LEU A 61 -9.93 5.82 11.87
N ILE A 62 -9.71 6.47 13.02
CA ILE A 62 -9.50 5.78 14.31
C ILE A 62 -10.70 4.90 14.64
N GLU A 63 -11.93 5.44 14.53
CA GLU A 63 -13.17 4.68 14.77
C GLU A 63 -13.32 3.45 13.85
N ILE A 64 -12.85 3.55 12.59
CA ILE A 64 -12.85 2.41 11.68
C ILE A 64 -11.92 1.30 12.18
N ALA A 65 -10.73 1.64 12.69
CA ALA A 65 -9.81 0.67 13.27
C ALA A 65 -10.39 0.02 14.55
N GLU A 66 -10.93 0.82 15.45
CA GLU A 66 -11.54 0.37 16.70
C GLU A 66 -12.72 -0.60 16.48
N LYS A 67 -13.54 -0.39 15.44
CA LYS A 67 -14.62 -1.31 15.06
C LYS A 67 -14.11 -2.71 14.66
N LEU A 68 -12.85 -2.82 14.27
CA LEU A 68 -12.17 -4.10 13.98
C LEU A 68 -11.40 -4.63 15.19
N GLY A 69 -11.44 -3.95 16.32
CA GLY A 69 -10.70 -4.30 17.54
C GLY A 69 -9.20 -4.00 17.46
N ALA A 70 -8.79 -3.14 16.52
CA ALA A 70 -7.42 -2.70 16.30
C ALA A 70 -7.19 -1.28 16.86
N LYS A 71 -5.94 -0.97 17.20
CA LYS A 71 -5.52 0.41 17.49
C LYS A 71 -5.48 1.20 16.18
N GLY A 72 -6.09 2.39 16.11
CA GLY A 72 -5.94 3.34 15.03
C GLY A 72 -4.76 4.29 15.30
N SER A 73 -3.85 4.44 14.32
CA SER A 73 -2.75 5.43 14.40
C SER A 73 -2.74 6.28 13.14
N ILE A 74 -2.56 7.58 13.33
CA ILE A 74 -2.53 8.57 12.23
C ILE A 74 -1.10 9.04 12.01
N TYR A 75 -0.68 9.04 10.76
CA TYR A 75 0.61 9.58 10.31
C TYR A 75 0.39 10.54 9.14
N THR A 76 1.09 11.66 9.16
CA THR A 76 0.92 12.68 8.12
C THR A 76 2.07 12.61 7.11
N GLN A 77 1.70 12.57 5.84
CA GLN A 77 2.64 12.80 4.74
C GLN A 77 2.48 14.24 4.24
N ASP A 78 3.32 15.15 4.73
CA ASP A 78 3.24 16.58 4.38
C ASP A 78 3.66 16.84 2.93
N GLU A 79 4.69 16.13 2.47
CA GLU A 79 5.22 16.25 1.11
C GLU A 79 4.96 14.98 0.30
N PRO A 80 4.41 15.08 -0.94
CA PRO A 80 4.11 13.92 -1.78
C PRO A 80 5.36 13.38 -2.49
N LEU A 81 6.34 12.93 -1.71
CA LEU A 81 7.64 12.46 -2.22
C LEU A 81 7.63 11.00 -2.72
N GLY A 82 6.47 10.36 -2.80
CA GLY A 82 6.30 9.02 -3.34
C GLY A 82 5.78 7.99 -2.35
N THR A 83 5.58 6.76 -2.83
CA THR A 83 4.94 5.68 -2.07
C THR A 83 5.83 5.12 -0.95
N ALA A 84 7.14 5.01 -1.18
CA ALA A 84 8.09 4.62 -0.12
C ALA A 84 8.18 5.68 0.97
N HIS A 85 8.17 6.97 0.62
CA HIS A 85 8.14 8.06 1.60
C HIS A 85 6.86 8.01 2.45
N ALA A 86 5.70 7.70 1.86
CA ALA A 86 4.47 7.55 2.62
C ALA A 86 4.63 6.48 3.72
N ILE A 87 5.17 5.31 3.37
CA ILE A 87 5.41 4.23 4.33
C ILE A 87 6.41 4.66 5.41
N LYS A 88 7.46 5.40 5.04
CA LYS A 88 8.45 5.95 5.99
C LYS A 88 7.80 6.84 7.04
N CYS A 89 6.75 7.60 6.70
CA CYS A 89 6.04 8.42 7.68
C CYS A 89 5.45 7.59 8.83
N ALA A 90 5.13 6.32 8.58
CA ALA A 90 4.58 5.39 9.57
C ALA A 90 5.65 4.44 10.18
N GLU A 91 6.92 4.80 10.17
CA GLU A 91 8.02 3.93 10.63
C GLU A 91 7.81 3.34 12.01
N ASN A 92 7.21 4.09 12.93
CA ASN A 92 6.94 3.63 14.30
C ASN A 92 5.95 2.46 14.38
N SER A 93 5.12 2.26 13.35
CA SER A 93 4.18 1.13 13.24
C SER A 93 4.71 0.01 12.35
N MET A 94 5.93 0.12 11.81
CA MET A 94 6.51 -0.87 10.90
C MET A 94 7.32 -1.91 11.67
N GLN A 95 6.61 -2.86 12.30
CA GLN A 95 7.21 -3.93 13.11
C GLN A 95 6.54 -5.27 12.82
N GLY A 96 7.33 -6.33 12.68
CA GLY A 96 6.84 -7.68 12.43
C GLY A 96 6.09 -7.84 11.10
N ASP A 97 5.03 -8.64 11.12
CA ASP A 97 4.17 -8.88 9.96
C ASP A 97 3.36 -7.64 9.61
N VAL A 98 3.37 -7.23 8.36
CA VAL A 98 2.62 -6.04 7.92
C VAL A 98 1.89 -6.27 6.59
N VAL A 99 0.66 -5.75 6.50
CA VAL A 99 -0.03 -5.57 5.22
C VAL A 99 -0.05 -4.08 4.88
N ILE A 100 0.46 -3.73 3.71
CA ILE A 100 0.42 -2.38 3.17
C ILE A 100 -0.65 -2.33 2.08
N ALA A 101 -1.55 -1.35 2.14
CA ALA A 101 -2.59 -1.17 1.15
C ALA A 101 -2.76 0.29 0.73
N PHE A 102 -2.83 0.54 -0.56
CA PHE A 102 -3.15 1.85 -1.09
C PHE A 102 -4.67 2.03 -1.12
N ALA A 103 -5.14 3.07 -0.43
CA ALA A 103 -6.57 3.26 -0.14
C ALA A 103 -7.43 3.70 -1.35
N ASP A 104 -6.93 3.57 -2.57
CA ASP A 104 -7.68 3.78 -3.79
C ASP A 104 -8.04 2.48 -4.52
N THR A 105 -7.67 1.35 -3.94
CA THR A 105 -7.96 0.02 -4.44
C THR A 105 -9.01 -0.66 -3.57
N LEU A 106 -10.04 -1.22 -4.21
CA LEU A 106 -10.95 -2.19 -3.62
C LEU A 106 -10.70 -3.54 -4.26
N PHE A 107 -10.62 -4.58 -3.45
CA PHE A 107 -10.44 -5.94 -3.92
C PHE A 107 -11.41 -6.90 -3.23
N ARG A 108 -11.59 -8.05 -3.83
CA ARG A 108 -12.23 -9.20 -3.19
C ARG A 108 -11.28 -10.38 -3.31
N ALA A 109 -11.07 -11.06 -2.20
CA ALA A 109 -10.23 -12.24 -2.14
C ALA A 109 -10.94 -13.31 -1.30
N ASP A 110 -11.02 -14.52 -1.85
CA ASP A 110 -11.62 -15.69 -1.20
C ASP A 110 -10.50 -16.68 -0.78
N PHE A 111 -9.37 -16.16 -0.30
CA PHE A 111 -8.24 -16.96 0.16
C PHE A 111 -7.69 -16.42 1.48
N VAL A 112 -6.98 -17.26 2.21
CA VAL A 112 -6.22 -16.89 3.40
C VAL A 112 -4.80 -16.53 2.96
N LEU A 113 -4.23 -15.50 3.57
CA LEU A 113 -2.88 -15.04 3.32
C LEU A 113 -1.87 -16.16 3.62
N ASP A 114 -1.00 -16.46 2.65
CA ASP A 114 0.17 -17.31 2.88
C ASP A 114 1.23 -16.52 3.66
N LYS A 115 1.49 -16.95 4.90
CA LYS A 115 2.50 -16.36 5.80
C LYS A 115 3.82 -17.13 5.82
N VAL A 116 3.94 -18.16 4.99
CA VAL A 116 5.21 -18.90 4.86
C VAL A 116 6.22 -18.09 4.06
N SER A 117 5.74 -17.42 3.03
CA SER A 117 6.54 -16.55 2.16
C SER A 117 7.01 -15.29 2.89
N ASP A 118 8.21 -14.79 2.57
CA ASP A 118 8.75 -13.53 3.13
C ASP A 118 7.94 -12.30 2.68
N GLY A 119 7.30 -12.37 1.51
CA GLY A 119 6.39 -11.36 1.00
C GLY A 119 5.38 -11.92 0.01
N VAL A 120 4.19 -11.31 -0.03
CA VAL A 120 3.12 -11.62 -1.00
C VAL A 120 2.65 -10.31 -1.63
N ILE A 121 2.56 -10.28 -2.94
CA ILE A 121 2.14 -9.09 -3.69
C ILE A 121 0.93 -9.42 -4.54
N TRP A 122 -0.14 -8.66 -4.36
CA TRP A 122 -1.36 -8.84 -5.14
C TRP A 122 -1.23 -8.17 -6.50
N VAL A 123 -1.48 -8.96 -7.53
CA VAL A 123 -1.42 -8.52 -8.93
C VAL A 123 -2.73 -8.83 -9.65
N LYS A 124 -2.98 -8.10 -10.71
CA LYS A 124 -4.10 -8.32 -11.63
C LYS A 124 -3.61 -8.25 -13.07
N LYS A 125 -4.07 -9.16 -13.91
CA LYS A 125 -3.87 -9.06 -15.36
C LYS A 125 -4.64 -7.87 -15.91
N VAL A 126 -3.95 -7.03 -16.68
CA VAL A 126 -4.48 -5.84 -17.36
C VAL A 126 -4.07 -5.83 -18.83
N GLU A 127 -4.89 -5.22 -19.68
CA GLU A 127 -4.57 -5.08 -21.11
C GLU A 127 -3.47 -4.06 -21.36
N ASP A 128 -3.50 -2.93 -20.65
CA ASP A 128 -2.47 -1.89 -20.71
C ASP A 128 -1.81 -1.69 -19.33
N PRO A 129 -0.58 -2.21 -19.14
CA PRO A 129 0.16 -2.11 -17.91
C PRO A 129 0.96 -0.80 -17.75
N SER A 130 0.99 0.08 -18.74
CA SER A 130 1.92 1.24 -18.81
C SER A 130 1.79 2.25 -17.67
N ALA A 131 0.61 2.29 -17.01
CA ALA A 131 0.33 3.20 -15.90
C ALA A 131 0.65 2.61 -14.52
N PHE A 132 1.08 1.34 -14.43
CA PHE A 132 1.24 0.58 -13.20
C PHE A 132 2.67 0.12 -12.98
N GLY A 133 3.01 -0.19 -11.74
CA GLY A 133 4.11 -1.11 -11.45
C GLY A 133 3.70 -2.52 -11.89
N VAL A 134 4.59 -3.25 -12.53
CA VAL A 134 4.36 -4.62 -12.97
C VAL A 134 5.41 -5.57 -12.40
N VAL A 135 5.07 -6.86 -12.33
CA VAL A 135 5.99 -7.92 -11.93
C VAL A 135 6.20 -8.92 -13.07
N LYS A 136 7.40 -9.51 -13.15
CA LYS A 136 7.62 -10.75 -13.89
C LYS A 136 7.70 -11.91 -12.90
N LEU A 137 7.27 -13.08 -13.33
CA LEU A 137 7.35 -14.31 -12.56
C LEU A 137 8.23 -15.33 -13.29
N ASP A 138 8.85 -16.21 -12.52
CA ASP A 138 9.43 -17.43 -13.03
C ASP A 138 8.38 -18.54 -13.22
N ASP A 139 8.81 -19.72 -13.67
CA ASP A 139 7.94 -20.88 -13.92
C ASP A 139 7.31 -21.45 -12.62
N TYR A 140 7.80 -21.06 -11.45
CA TYR A 140 7.31 -21.47 -10.13
C TYR A 140 6.39 -20.43 -9.50
N GLY A 141 6.22 -19.25 -10.13
CA GLY A 141 5.37 -18.15 -9.65
C GLY A 141 6.07 -17.18 -8.71
N PHE A 142 7.40 -17.25 -8.56
CA PHE A 142 8.18 -16.27 -7.80
C PHE A 142 8.49 -15.04 -8.66
N ILE A 143 8.50 -13.88 -7.99
CA ILE A 143 8.77 -12.60 -8.65
C ILE A 143 10.26 -12.51 -9.00
N THR A 144 10.56 -12.27 -10.28
CA THR A 144 11.92 -12.09 -10.80
C THR A 144 12.28 -10.64 -11.06
N ASP A 145 11.30 -9.78 -11.28
CA ASP A 145 11.53 -8.36 -11.56
C ASP A 145 10.35 -7.50 -11.09
N PHE A 146 10.67 -6.27 -10.65
CA PHE A 146 9.72 -5.18 -10.45
C PHE A 146 10.03 -4.05 -11.42
N VAL A 147 9.05 -3.61 -12.20
CA VAL A 147 9.24 -2.51 -13.15
C VAL A 147 8.13 -1.47 -12.98
N GLU A 148 8.51 -0.26 -12.56
CA GLU A 148 7.57 0.84 -12.40
C GLU A 148 7.28 1.49 -13.75
N LYS A 149 5.99 1.57 -14.13
CA LYS A 149 5.47 2.23 -15.33
C LYS A 149 6.31 1.95 -16.59
N PRO A 150 6.35 0.70 -17.06
CA PRO A 150 7.22 0.30 -18.17
C PRO A 150 6.88 1.07 -19.45
N GLN A 151 7.91 1.58 -20.13
CA GLN A 151 7.75 2.29 -21.41
C GLN A 151 7.55 1.33 -22.59
N THR A 152 7.91 0.07 -22.42
CA THR A 152 7.67 -1.04 -23.36
C THR A 152 6.99 -2.17 -22.61
N PHE A 153 6.27 -3.03 -23.31
CA PHE A 153 5.61 -4.17 -22.67
C PHE A 153 6.63 -5.07 -21.96
N VAL A 154 6.40 -5.31 -20.68
CA VAL A 154 7.24 -6.15 -19.81
C VAL A 154 6.44 -7.33 -19.28
N SER A 155 5.23 -7.08 -18.76
CA SER A 155 4.33 -8.06 -18.20
C SER A 155 2.91 -7.47 -18.13
N ASP A 156 1.89 -8.32 -18.19
CA ASP A 156 0.49 -7.94 -18.00
C ASP A 156 0.04 -7.99 -16.51
N LEU A 157 0.96 -8.38 -15.60
CA LEU A 157 0.68 -8.51 -14.18
C LEU A 157 0.91 -7.17 -13.45
N ALA A 158 -0.13 -6.35 -13.40
CA ALA A 158 -0.09 -5.06 -12.71
C ALA A 158 -0.25 -5.24 -11.19
N ILE A 159 0.60 -4.57 -10.42
CA ILE A 159 0.52 -4.49 -8.96
C ILE A 159 -0.72 -3.66 -8.59
N ILE A 160 -1.59 -4.19 -7.72
CA ILE A 160 -2.82 -3.51 -7.32
C ILE A 160 -2.70 -2.68 -6.05
N GLY A 161 -1.47 -2.54 -5.53
CA GLY A 161 -1.21 -1.71 -4.35
C GLY A 161 -1.56 -2.37 -3.03
N ILE A 162 -1.54 -3.70 -2.97
CA ILE A 162 -1.68 -4.49 -1.74
C ILE A 162 -0.48 -5.42 -1.64
N TYR A 163 0.16 -5.41 -0.44
CA TYR A 163 1.40 -6.11 -0.18
C TYR A 163 1.37 -6.70 1.23
N TYR A 164 1.92 -7.87 1.42
CA TYR A 164 2.24 -8.44 2.72
C TYR A 164 3.75 -8.64 2.85
N PHE A 165 4.29 -8.35 4.00
CA PHE A 165 5.69 -8.63 4.37
C PHE A 165 5.73 -9.26 5.74
N LYS A 166 6.51 -10.34 5.87
CA LYS A 166 6.75 -11.04 7.12
C LYS A 166 7.68 -10.26 8.07
N SER A 167 8.46 -9.34 7.54
CA SER A 167 9.30 -8.41 8.30
C SER A 167 9.20 -7.01 7.73
N ALA A 168 8.44 -6.17 8.42
CA ALA A 168 8.34 -4.75 8.13
C ALA A 168 9.71 -4.05 8.25
N GLU A 169 10.57 -4.52 9.16
CA GLU A 169 11.90 -3.98 9.41
C GLU A 169 12.79 -4.10 8.18
N LYS A 170 12.79 -5.28 7.52
CA LYS A 170 13.57 -5.48 6.28
C LYS A 170 13.13 -4.51 5.17
N LEU A 171 11.82 -4.30 5.03
CA LEU A 171 11.30 -3.33 4.08
C LEU A 171 11.73 -1.90 4.45
N MET A 172 11.67 -1.55 5.74
CA MET A 172 12.10 -0.23 6.21
C MET A 172 13.58 0.02 5.97
N ASP A 173 14.45 -0.99 6.10
CA ASP A 173 15.87 -0.88 5.78
C ASP A 173 16.08 -0.47 4.32
N GLU A 174 15.32 -1.06 3.38
CA GLU A 174 15.40 -0.70 1.96
C GLU A 174 14.78 0.67 1.65
N ILE A 175 13.69 1.00 2.31
CA ILE A 175 13.11 2.36 2.20
C ILE A 175 14.11 3.40 2.71
N ASN A 176 14.74 3.16 3.85
CA ASN A 176 15.79 4.03 4.39
C ASN A 176 16.99 4.13 3.44
N PHE A 177 17.40 3.00 2.86
CA PHE A 177 18.50 2.97 1.89
C PHE A 177 18.22 3.85 0.67
N ILE A 178 17.06 3.69 0.01
CA ILE A 178 16.74 4.50 -1.17
C ILE A 178 16.58 5.99 -0.84
N MET A 179 16.05 6.33 0.33
CA MET A 179 15.90 7.72 0.76
C MET A 179 17.24 8.37 1.11
N ASN A 180 18.10 7.69 1.89
CA ASN A 180 19.41 8.20 2.29
C ASN A 180 20.35 8.38 1.09
N ASN A 181 20.20 7.55 0.06
CA ASN A 181 20.99 7.65 -1.17
C ASN A 181 20.30 8.46 -2.28
N ASN A 182 19.15 9.09 -1.98
CA ASN A 182 18.35 9.89 -2.92
C ASN A 182 18.01 9.15 -4.24
N ILE A 183 17.71 7.85 -4.13
CA ILE A 183 17.36 7.00 -5.28
C ILE A 183 15.88 7.21 -5.60
N LYS A 184 15.60 7.97 -6.66
CA LYS A 184 14.25 8.32 -7.12
C LYS A 184 13.98 7.77 -8.51
N GLN A 185 12.72 7.41 -8.76
CA GLN A 185 12.22 7.05 -10.08
C GLN A 185 11.05 7.97 -10.42
N GLY A 186 11.13 8.65 -11.56
CA GLY A 186 10.14 9.68 -11.92
C GLY A 186 10.07 10.87 -10.95
N GLY A 187 11.15 11.14 -10.20
CA GLY A 187 11.22 12.21 -9.21
C GLY A 187 10.71 11.85 -7.81
N GLU A 188 10.22 10.63 -7.61
CA GLU A 188 9.63 10.14 -6.36
C GLU A 188 10.37 8.92 -5.81
N TYR A 189 10.30 8.70 -4.49
CA TYR A 189 10.75 7.47 -3.83
C TYR A 189 9.67 6.40 -4.00
N GLN A 190 9.86 5.49 -4.94
CA GLN A 190 8.88 4.46 -5.27
C GLN A 190 9.07 3.21 -4.40
N LEU A 191 7.96 2.62 -3.94
CA LEU A 191 7.98 1.36 -3.21
C LEU A 191 8.57 0.24 -4.08
N THR A 192 8.26 0.21 -5.37
CA THR A 192 8.79 -0.77 -6.33
C THR A 192 10.32 -0.79 -6.39
N THR A 193 10.99 0.34 -6.17
CA THR A 193 12.45 0.41 -6.08
C THR A 193 12.98 -0.32 -4.82
N ALA A 194 12.32 -0.12 -3.67
CA ALA A 194 12.68 -0.83 -2.44
C ALA A 194 12.42 -2.35 -2.56
N LEU A 195 11.33 -2.73 -3.22
CA LEU A 195 10.98 -4.14 -3.47
C LEU A 195 12.02 -4.83 -4.37
N GLU A 196 12.47 -4.16 -5.43
CA GLU A 196 13.52 -4.69 -6.30
C GLU A 196 14.84 -4.90 -5.54
N ASN A 197 15.19 -3.98 -4.63
CA ASN A 197 16.37 -4.16 -3.77
C ASN A 197 16.21 -5.38 -2.83
N LEU A 198 15.04 -5.55 -2.19
CA LEU A 198 14.75 -6.72 -1.35
C LEU A 198 14.92 -8.01 -2.13
N ARG A 199 14.30 -8.11 -3.30
CA ARG A 199 14.41 -9.26 -4.19
C ARG A 199 15.86 -9.58 -4.54
N GLN A 200 16.67 -8.58 -4.90
CA GLN A 200 18.10 -8.76 -5.23
C GLN A 200 18.92 -9.27 -4.05
N LYS A 201 18.47 -9.04 -2.82
CA LYS A 201 19.09 -9.52 -1.59
C LYS A 201 18.60 -10.91 -1.18
N GLY A 202 17.69 -11.51 -1.96
CA GLY A 202 17.21 -12.88 -1.75
C GLY A 202 16.02 -12.99 -0.78
N ALA A 203 15.24 -11.92 -0.63
CA ALA A 203 13.98 -11.92 0.10
C ALA A 203 12.80 -12.19 -0.83
#